data_80649dbee949a23e2ea1d9c96284ca3d
#
_entry.id   80649dbee949a23e2ea1d9c96284ca3d
#
_cell.length_a   1.000
_cell.length_b   1.000
_cell.length_c   1.000
_cell.angle_alpha   90.00
_cell.angle_beta   90.00
_cell.angle_gamma   90.00
#
_symmetry.space_group_name_H-M   'P 1'
#
loop_
_entity.id
_entity.type
_entity.pdbx_description
1 polymer ?
#
loop_
_entity_poly.entity_id
_entity_poly.type
_entity_poly.pdbx_seq_one_letter_code
_entity_poly.pdbx_strand_id
1 'polypeptide(L)'
;MRLLEHYEILSRSLKETEKEVSITINEISTLLSCSYRNAKIIIHNLQKQKWIEWKPGKGRGNSSTIKLVKSIDQLVLEEAKETITPHSIDESIKLLSKYNIQESLQREFIHWVFHSYLMENKGEETDNLSRLHFPSYRPLPVLDPALVCRRSENHMMRHIFSQLVRYCEETGEFLPNLAHAWEHSENQTKWVFYLQKGVRFHHGKEMTAEDVCYSFLRHKNTSSPYSWILEDINQVTAPHPYTVEFRFRKPCSHFLHLVSSLGGSILPKDNASKKAIPIGTGPYKVVANTKEKLTLSVFHEYFLRRPFLEEISLYFFPKLYDNTMLRLLIS
;
A
#
# COMPACT_ATOMS: atom_id res chain seq x y z
N MET A 1 -18.61 20.91 -7.19
CA MET A 1 -17.42 21.73 -7.54
C MET A 1 -17.75 23.21 -7.74
N ARG A 2 -18.60 23.64 -8.69
CA ARG A 2 -18.90 25.09 -8.88
C ARG A 2 -19.52 25.80 -7.66
N LEU A 3 -20.36 25.12 -6.86
CA LEU A 3 -21.04 25.77 -5.73
C LEU A 3 -20.05 26.07 -4.58
N LEU A 4 -19.09 25.18 -4.34
CA LEU A 4 -18.03 25.36 -3.35
C LEU A 4 -17.08 26.53 -3.74
N GLU A 5 -16.78 26.71 -5.04
CA GLU A 5 -15.99 27.84 -5.54
C GLU A 5 -16.69 29.16 -5.31
N HIS A 6 -18.01 29.24 -5.56
CA HIS A 6 -18.78 30.45 -5.24
C HIS A 6 -18.80 30.74 -3.74
N TYR A 7 -18.93 29.69 -2.91
CA TYR A 7 -18.89 29.84 -1.46
C TYR A 7 -17.52 30.33 -0.97
N GLU A 8 -16.42 29.82 -1.54
CA GLU A 8 -15.07 30.28 -1.23
C GLU A 8 -14.89 31.79 -1.50
N ILE A 9 -15.36 32.27 -2.65
CA ILE A 9 -15.28 33.69 -3.01
C ILE A 9 -16.07 34.54 -1.99
N LEU A 10 -17.28 34.10 -1.61
CA LEU A 10 -18.10 34.79 -0.61
C LEU A 10 -17.41 34.78 0.78
N SER A 11 -16.88 33.64 1.19
CA SER A 11 -16.19 33.47 2.48
C SER A 11 -14.96 34.37 2.59
N ARG A 12 -14.13 34.43 1.53
CA ARG A 12 -12.95 35.33 1.48
C ARG A 12 -13.34 36.80 1.51
N SER A 13 -14.45 37.17 0.87
CA SER A 13 -14.88 38.57 0.77
C SER A 13 -15.56 39.07 2.05
N LEU A 14 -16.32 38.21 2.73
CA LEU A 14 -17.07 38.57 3.93
C LEU A 14 -16.23 38.45 5.22
N LYS A 15 -15.07 37.78 5.19
CA LYS A 15 -14.07 37.65 6.26
C LYS A 15 -14.55 37.15 7.62
N GLU A 16 -15.83 36.94 7.85
CA GLU A 16 -16.41 36.52 9.15
C GLU A 16 -17.40 35.38 8.98
N THR A 17 -17.08 34.23 9.57
CA THR A 17 -18.04 33.14 9.81
C THR A 17 -18.88 33.46 11.03
N GLU A 18 -20.18 33.06 11.01
CA GLU A 18 -21.15 33.18 12.10
C GLU A 18 -21.72 34.60 12.38
N LYS A 19 -21.21 35.65 11.76
CA LYS A 19 -21.82 37.00 11.86
C LYS A 19 -22.75 37.30 10.69
N GLU A 20 -23.82 38.03 10.95
CA GLU A 20 -24.71 38.54 9.91
C GLU A 20 -24.05 39.76 9.24
N VAL A 21 -23.88 39.67 7.92
CA VAL A 21 -23.33 40.76 7.10
C VAL A 21 -24.45 41.32 6.20
N SER A 22 -24.53 42.63 6.16
CA SER A 22 -25.46 43.34 5.27
C SER A 22 -24.89 43.39 3.86
N ILE A 23 -25.59 42.81 2.89
CA ILE A 23 -25.15 42.72 1.50
C ILE A 23 -26.32 42.64 0.54
N THR A 24 -26.20 43.23 -0.63
CA THR A 24 -27.23 43.18 -1.69
C THR A 24 -26.92 42.09 -2.72
N ILE A 25 -27.94 41.64 -3.47
CA ILE A 25 -27.76 40.69 -4.58
C ILE A 25 -26.85 41.28 -5.68
N ASN A 26 -26.87 42.61 -5.86
CA ASN A 26 -25.99 43.28 -6.83
C ASN A 26 -24.49 43.16 -6.44
N GLU A 27 -24.20 43.40 -5.16
CA GLU A 27 -22.82 43.20 -4.63
C GLU A 27 -22.38 41.74 -4.76
N ILE A 28 -23.26 40.78 -4.43
CA ILE A 28 -22.99 39.36 -4.62
C ILE A 28 -22.73 39.04 -6.12
N SER A 29 -23.55 39.62 -7.04
CA SER A 29 -23.35 39.39 -8.48
C SER A 29 -22.01 39.91 -8.97
N THR A 30 -21.56 41.05 -8.42
CA THR A 30 -20.22 41.62 -8.70
C THR A 30 -19.12 40.74 -8.14
N LEU A 31 -19.20 40.32 -6.88
CA LEU A 31 -18.24 39.45 -6.22
C LEU A 31 -18.08 38.13 -6.98
N LEU A 32 -19.20 37.51 -7.39
CA LEU A 32 -19.20 36.22 -8.09
C LEU A 32 -18.99 36.37 -9.63
N SER A 33 -18.81 37.60 -10.12
CA SER A 33 -18.66 37.89 -11.55
C SER A 33 -19.76 37.23 -12.41
N CYS A 34 -21.01 37.32 -11.95
CA CYS A 34 -22.15 36.66 -12.59
C CYS A 34 -23.36 37.60 -12.73
N SER A 35 -24.39 37.20 -13.50
CA SER A 35 -25.62 37.99 -13.62
C SER A 35 -26.42 38.00 -12.33
N TYR A 36 -27.22 39.06 -12.11
CA TYR A 36 -28.14 39.19 -10.98
C TYR A 36 -29.05 37.95 -10.79
N ARG A 37 -29.57 37.41 -11.92
CA ARG A 37 -30.38 36.19 -11.91
C ARG A 37 -29.60 34.98 -11.41
N ASN A 38 -28.36 34.84 -11.86
CA ASN A 38 -27.50 33.74 -11.45
C ASN A 38 -27.08 33.85 -9.99
N ALA A 39 -26.79 35.07 -9.49
CA ALA A 39 -26.50 35.30 -8.07
C ALA A 39 -27.65 34.84 -7.18
N LYS A 40 -28.91 35.12 -7.54
CA LYS A 40 -30.09 34.61 -6.81
C LYS A 40 -30.15 33.08 -6.80
N ILE A 41 -29.86 32.42 -7.91
CA ILE A 41 -29.84 30.94 -8.00
C ILE A 41 -28.73 30.38 -7.12
N ILE A 42 -27.56 30.97 -7.12
CA ILE A 42 -26.42 30.55 -6.28
C ILE A 42 -26.79 30.67 -4.80
N ILE A 43 -27.31 31.83 -4.37
CA ILE A 43 -27.78 32.07 -2.97
C ILE A 43 -28.84 31.06 -2.57
N HIS A 44 -29.84 30.84 -3.42
CA HIS A 44 -30.87 29.83 -3.16
C HIS A 44 -30.27 28.43 -2.97
N ASN A 45 -29.33 28.03 -3.83
CA ASN A 45 -28.68 26.72 -3.73
C ASN A 45 -27.81 26.61 -2.46
N LEU A 46 -27.04 27.64 -2.11
CA LEU A 46 -26.25 27.68 -0.88
C LEU A 46 -27.15 27.59 0.37
N GLN A 47 -28.28 28.27 0.36
CA GLN A 47 -29.25 28.20 1.44
C GLN A 47 -29.93 26.82 1.54
N LYS A 48 -30.28 26.20 0.40
CA LYS A 48 -30.82 24.85 0.33
C LYS A 48 -29.87 23.82 0.94
N GLN A 49 -28.55 23.98 0.71
CA GLN A 49 -27.51 23.16 1.30
C GLN A 49 -27.21 23.51 2.77
N LYS A 50 -27.88 24.52 3.34
CA LYS A 50 -27.64 25.03 4.71
C LYS A 50 -26.19 25.53 4.94
N TRP A 51 -25.53 25.99 3.88
CA TRP A 51 -24.18 26.57 3.98
C TRP A 51 -24.26 28.04 4.40
N ILE A 52 -25.37 28.71 4.07
CA ILE A 52 -25.65 30.08 4.45
C ILE A 52 -27.08 30.23 5.01
N GLU A 53 -27.27 31.26 5.81
CA GLU A 53 -28.59 31.84 6.12
C GLU A 53 -28.75 33.13 5.35
N TRP A 54 -29.79 33.23 4.54
CA TRP A 54 -30.11 34.42 3.76
C TRP A 54 -31.44 35.00 4.20
N LYS A 55 -31.44 36.29 4.62
CA LYS A 55 -32.67 37.03 4.96
C LYS A 55 -32.83 38.16 3.96
N PRO A 56 -33.82 38.12 3.06
CA PRO A 56 -34.05 39.18 2.10
C PRO A 56 -34.55 40.45 2.79
N GLY A 57 -34.02 41.61 2.41
CA GLY A 57 -34.51 42.91 2.90
C GLY A 57 -35.96 43.15 2.45
N LYS A 58 -36.81 43.63 3.35
CA LYS A 58 -38.19 43.98 3.07
C LYS A 58 -38.32 45.50 2.88
N GLY A 59 -38.75 45.94 1.68
CA GLY A 59 -39.04 47.36 1.37
C GLY A 59 -37.88 48.12 0.73
N ARG A 60 -38.19 49.36 0.21
CA ARG A 60 -37.17 50.24 -0.41
C ARG A 60 -36.20 50.73 0.67
N GLY A 61 -34.92 50.43 0.50
CA GLY A 61 -33.85 50.90 1.38
C GLY A 61 -33.33 49.88 2.42
N ASN A 62 -33.99 48.71 2.59
CA ASN A 62 -33.52 47.68 3.50
C ASN A 62 -32.56 46.69 2.77
N SER A 63 -31.33 46.58 3.26
CA SER A 63 -30.37 45.62 2.77
C SER A 63 -30.74 44.18 3.21
N SER A 64 -30.41 43.20 2.40
CA SER A 64 -30.49 41.79 2.80
C SER A 64 -29.32 41.46 3.72
N THR A 65 -29.47 40.39 4.52
CA THR A 65 -28.35 39.88 5.34
C THR A 65 -28.00 38.46 4.94
N ILE A 66 -26.69 38.18 4.95
CA ILE A 66 -26.13 36.85 4.76
C ILE A 66 -25.33 36.48 6.00
N LYS A 67 -25.47 35.22 6.42
CA LYS A 67 -24.62 34.61 7.46
C LYS A 67 -24.03 33.32 6.91
N LEU A 68 -22.71 33.16 7.01
CA LEU A 68 -22.02 31.93 6.69
C LEU A 68 -22.16 30.97 7.86
N VAL A 69 -22.73 29.77 7.63
CA VAL A 69 -23.03 28.78 8.68
C VAL A 69 -21.88 27.84 8.94
N LYS A 70 -21.12 27.50 7.88
CA LYS A 70 -19.98 26.59 7.95
C LYS A 70 -18.72 27.29 7.49
N SER A 71 -17.53 26.86 7.96
CA SER A 71 -16.29 27.32 7.38
C SER A 71 -16.05 26.64 6.03
N ILE A 72 -15.25 27.27 5.16
CA ILE A 72 -14.86 26.67 3.88
C ILE A 72 -14.13 25.34 4.10
N ASP A 73 -13.28 25.28 5.13
CA ASP A 73 -12.51 24.10 5.49
C ASP A 73 -13.40 22.91 5.84
N GLN A 74 -14.47 23.15 6.63
CA GLN A 74 -15.46 22.12 6.96
C GLN A 74 -16.21 21.61 5.74
N LEU A 75 -16.61 22.49 4.83
CA LEU A 75 -17.31 22.10 3.60
C LEU A 75 -16.43 21.29 2.66
N VAL A 76 -15.17 21.68 2.52
CA VAL A 76 -14.19 20.95 1.71
C VAL A 76 -13.93 19.56 2.30
N LEU A 77 -13.84 19.46 3.63
CA LEU A 77 -13.66 18.20 4.33
C LEU A 77 -14.87 17.26 4.14
N GLU A 78 -16.10 17.80 4.26
CA GLU A 78 -17.34 17.05 4.02
C GLU A 78 -17.40 16.54 2.57
N GLU A 79 -17.17 17.41 1.57
CA GLU A 79 -17.15 17.02 0.15
C GLU A 79 -16.07 15.97 -0.14
N ALA A 80 -14.89 16.11 0.47
CA ALA A 80 -13.82 15.13 0.35
C ALA A 80 -14.21 13.76 0.94
N LYS A 81 -14.94 13.75 2.07
CA LYS A 81 -15.46 12.52 2.70
C LYS A 81 -16.57 11.86 1.87
N GLU A 82 -17.46 12.65 1.25
CA GLU A 82 -18.56 12.14 0.42
C GLU A 82 -18.13 11.57 -0.94
N THR A 83 -17.07 12.14 -1.53
CA THR A 83 -16.58 11.75 -2.86
C THR A 83 -15.59 10.59 -2.83
N ILE A 84 -15.21 10.13 -1.64
CA ILE A 84 -14.15 9.12 -1.52
C ILE A 84 -14.64 7.74 -1.97
N THR A 85 -13.90 7.19 -2.91
CA THR A 85 -13.98 5.78 -3.35
C THR A 85 -12.56 5.21 -3.39
N PRO A 86 -12.35 3.89 -3.48
CA PRO A 86 -11.00 3.31 -3.60
C PRO A 86 -10.17 3.92 -4.72
N HIS A 87 -10.86 4.39 -5.78
CA HIS A 87 -10.22 4.97 -6.97
C HIS A 87 -10.12 6.50 -6.94
N SER A 88 -10.82 7.18 -6.02
CA SER A 88 -10.92 8.65 -5.98
C SER A 88 -10.22 9.31 -4.79
N ILE A 89 -9.53 8.58 -3.94
CA ILE A 89 -8.79 9.13 -2.79
C ILE A 89 -7.82 10.24 -3.23
N ASP A 90 -7.13 10.04 -4.35
CA ASP A 90 -6.24 11.06 -4.94
C ASP A 90 -6.98 12.35 -5.31
N GLU A 91 -8.24 12.27 -5.73
CA GLU A 91 -9.07 13.43 -6.07
C GLU A 91 -9.48 14.18 -4.81
N SER A 92 -9.86 13.46 -3.76
CA SER A 92 -10.19 14.05 -2.46
C SER A 92 -8.97 14.75 -1.84
N ILE A 93 -7.77 14.17 -1.93
CA ILE A 93 -6.52 14.80 -1.48
C ILE A 93 -6.19 16.05 -2.31
N LYS A 94 -6.39 15.99 -3.64
CA LYS A 94 -6.22 17.18 -4.51
C LYS A 94 -7.19 18.29 -4.13
N LEU A 95 -8.43 17.95 -3.75
CA LEU A 95 -9.43 18.90 -3.29
C LEU A 95 -8.96 19.60 -2.01
N LEU A 96 -8.52 18.85 -0.99
CA LEU A 96 -7.98 19.40 0.25
C LEU A 96 -6.76 20.30 0.00
N SER A 97 -5.86 19.89 -0.90
CA SER A 97 -4.67 20.67 -1.26
C SER A 97 -5.01 21.95 -2.01
N LYS A 98 -6.02 21.92 -2.92
CA LYS A 98 -6.47 23.06 -3.70
C LYS A 98 -6.95 24.21 -2.80
N TYR A 99 -7.66 23.88 -1.72
CA TYR A 99 -8.22 24.88 -0.80
C TYR A 99 -7.30 25.22 0.38
N ASN A 100 -6.09 24.65 0.42
CA ASN A 100 -5.08 24.89 1.48
C ASN A 100 -5.66 24.75 2.90
N ILE A 101 -6.40 23.64 3.11
CA ILE A 101 -7.09 23.33 4.37
C ILE A 101 -6.10 23.20 5.53
N GLN A 102 -6.51 23.63 6.73
CA GLN A 102 -5.69 23.56 7.95
C GLN A 102 -5.16 22.14 8.19
N GLU A 103 -3.90 22.05 8.62
CA GLU A 103 -3.24 20.75 8.88
C GLU A 103 -4.01 19.84 9.83
N SER A 104 -4.65 20.41 10.87
CA SER A 104 -5.48 19.66 11.82
C SER A 104 -6.63 18.92 11.13
N LEU A 105 -7.32 19.59 10.18
CA LEU A 105 -8.44 19.01 9.43
C LEU A 105 -7.96 18.02 8.36
N GLN A 106 -6.80 18.27 7.78
CA GLN A 106 -6.18 17.27 6.89
C GLN A 106 -5.83 15.99 7.66
N ARG A 107 -5.30 16.09 8.89
CA ARG A 107 -5.07 14.93 9.77
C ARG A 107 -6.37 14.22 10.12
N GLU A 108 -7.42 14.97 10.45
CA GLU A 108 -8.75 14.40 10.72
C GLU A 108 -9.27 13.61 9.52
N PHE A 109 -9.13 14.15 8.29
CA PHE A 109 -9.51 13.46 7.07
C PHE A 109 -8.75 12.15 6.88
N ILE A 110 -7.43 12.18 7.07
CA ILE A 110 -6.59 10.99 6.97
C ILE A 110 -6.99 9.95 8.02
N HIS A 111 -7.18 10.38 9.27
CA HIS A 111 -7.63 9.50 10.34
C HIS A 111 -9.01 8.89 10.04
N TRP A 112 -9.91 9.70 9.50
CA TRP A 112 -11.23 9.23 9.07
C TRP A 112 -11.14 8.23 7.91
N VAL A 113 -10.31 8.48 6.90
CA VAL A 113 -10.06 7.54 5.79
C VAL A 113 -9.58 6.20 6.34
N PHE A 114 -8.65 6.21 7.30
CA PHE A 114 -8.14 4.98 7.89
C PHE A 114 -9.18 4.24 8.70
N HIS A 115 -9.92 4.94 9.55
CA HIS A 115 -10.91 4.30 10.42
C HIS A 115 -12.19 3.89 9.68
N SER A 116 -12.77 4.78 8.91
CA SER A 116 -14.09 4.54 8.31
C SER A 116 -14.00 3.81 6.98
N TYR A 117 -12.95 4.08 6.19
CA TYR A 117 -12.86 3.52 4.86
C TYR A 117 -12.08 2.20 4.80
N LEU A 118 -11.01 2.08 5.56
CA LEU A 118 -10.17 0.88 5.58
C LEU A 118 -10.65 -0.15 6.61
N MET A 119 -11.32 0.29 7.69
CA MET A 119 -11.86 -0.59 8.73
C MET A 119 -13.36 -0.88 8.58
N GLU A 120 -14.13 -0.04 7.87
CA GLU A 120 -15.59 -0.14 7.72
C GLU A 120 -16.09 -0.78 6.42
N ASN A 121 -15.28 -1.50 5.65
CA ASN A 121 -15.87 -2.44 4.71
C ASN A 121 -16.53 -3.58 5.50
N LYS A 122 -17.56 -3.20 6.28
CA LYS A 122 -18.48 -4.09 6.98
C LYS A 122 -19.43 -4.75 5.98
N GLY A 123 -18.90 -5.72 5.22
CA GLY A 123 -19.73 -6.80 4.72
C GLY A 123 -19.73 -7.88 5.79
N GLU A 124 -20.92 -8.22 6.30
CA GLU A 124 -21.26 -9.30 7.22
C GLU A 124 -20.23 -9.62 8.33
N GLU A 125 -20.62 -9.44 9.58
CA GLU A 125 -19.82 -9.41 10.82
C GLU A 125 -18.84 -10.59 11.06
N THR A 126 -18.90 -11.65 10.30
CA THR A 126 -18.08 -12.85 10.46
C THR A 126 -16.80 -12.88 9.61
N ASP A 127 -16.70 -12.09 8.54
CA ASP A 127 -15.61 -12.18 7.55
C ASP A 127 -14.50 -11.12 7.75
N ASN A 128 -14.72 -10.13 8.62
CA ASN A 128 -13.82 -8.99 8.80
C ASN A 128 -12.58 -9.25 9.67
N LEU A 129 -12.59 -10.28 10.50
CA LEU A 129 -11.46 -10.62 11.39
C LEU A 129 -10.27 -11.24 10.64
N SER A 130 -10.48 -11.66 9.39
CA SER A 130 -9.48 -12.35 8.58
C SER A 130 -8.80 -11.46 7.53
N ARG A 131 -9.16 -10.17 7.44
CA ARG A 131 -8.60 -9.21 6.47
C ARG A 131 -7.88 -8.07 7.17
N LEU A 132 -6.73 -7.66 6.62
CA LEU A 132 -5.91 -6.60 7.17
C LEU A 132 -5.59 -5.57 6.09
N HIS A 133 -5.90 -4.31 6.37
CA HIS A 133 -5.68 -3.20 5.47
C HIS A 133 -4.69 -2.22 6.06
N PHE A 134 -3.66 -1.85 5.28
CA PHE A 134 -2.62 -0.91 5.70
C PHE A 134 -2.46 0.23 4.70
N PRO A 135 -2.23 1.44 5.19
CA PRO A 135 -1.72 2.50 4.36
C PRO A 135 -0.23 2.36 4.13
N SER A 136 0.22 2.72 2.94
CA SER A 136 1.65 2.86 2.62
C SER A 136 1.86 4.12 1.80
N TYR A 137 3.01 4.77 2.02
CA TYR A 137 3.31 6.03 1.34
C TYR A 137 3.79 5.86 -0.09
N ARG A 138 4.13 4.64 -0.51
CA ARG A 138 4.67 4.40 -1.86
C ARG A 138 4.31 3.01 -2.37
N PRO A 139 4.16 2.87 -3.70
CA PRO A 139 4.03 1.58 -4.36
C PRO A 139 5.26 0.69 -4.14
N LEU A 140 5.04 -0.62 -4.21
CA LEU A 140 6.07 -1.66 -4.19
C LEU A 140 6.13 -2.33 -5.58
N PRO A 141 6.69 -1.66 -6.61
CA PRO A 141 6.55 -2.08 -7.99
C PRO A 141 7.32 -3.36 -8.32
N VAL A 142 8.42 -3.60 -7.61
CA VAL A 142 9.29 -4.76 -7.86
C VAL A 142 9.40 -5.57 -6.58
N LEU A 143 8.86 -6.79 -6.59
CA LEU A 143 8.95 -7.76 -5.50
C LEU A 143 9.77 -8.97 -5.99
N ASP A 144 11.03 -8.72 -6.33
CA ASP A 144 11.98 -9.71 -6.78
C ASP A 144 13.15 -9.80 -5.78
N PRO A 145 13.37 -10.95 -5.12
CA PRO A 145 14.42 -11.12 -4.13
C PRO A 145 15.84 -10.83 -4.65
N ALA A 146 16.07 -10.95 -5.97
CA ALA A 146 17.38 -10.66 -6.56
C ALA A 146 17.62 -9.17 -6.83
N LEU A 147 16.60 -8.31 -6.76
CA LEU A 147 16.71 -6.91 -7.18
C LEU A 147 16.46 -5.90 -6.04
N VAL A 148 15.86 -6.32 -4.95
CA VAL A 148 15.32 -5.42 -3.93
C VAL A 148 16.14 -5.42 -2.66
N CYS A 149 16.43 -4.21 -2.15
CA CYS A 149 17.16 -3.98 -0.90
C CYS A 149 16.38 -3.16 0.14
N ARG A 150 15.15 -2.72 -0.18
CA ARG A 150 14.39 -1.82 0.70
C ARG A 150 13.63 -2.61 1.77
N ARG A 151 13.55 -2.05 2.97
CA ARG A 151 12.96 -2.72 4.14
C ARG A 151 11.50 -3.14 3.93
N SER A 152 10.68 -2.28 3.31
CA SER A 152 9.25 -2.55 3.08
C SER A 152 9.03 -3.67 2.07
N GLU A 153 9.77 -3.67 0.94
CA GLU A 153 9.71 -4.75 -0.04
C GLU A 153 10.23 -6.06 0.57
N ASN A 154 11.34 -6.01 1.29
CA ASN A 154 11.90 -7.18 1.97
C ASN A 154 10.89 -7.80 2.95
N HIS A 155 10.16 -6.98 3.69
CA HIS A 155 9.11 -7.45 4.59
C HIS A 155 8.01 -8.19 3.83
N MET A 156 7.49 -7.61 2.74
CA MET A 156 6.46 -8.25 1.92
C MET A 156 6.96 -9.53 1.26
N MET A 157 8.18 -9.53 0.75
CA MET A 157 8.76 -10.71 0.10
C MET A 157 8.93 -11.92 1.04
N ARG A 158 9.14 -11.70 2.34
CA ARG A 158 9.16 -12.78 3.34
C ARG A 158 7.82 -13.53 3.48
N HIS A 159 6.72 -12.90 3.07
CA HIS A 159 5.41 -13.54 3.02
C HIS A 159 5.11 -14.24 1.70
N ILE A 160 5.83 -13.86 0.63
CA ILE A 160 5.61 -14.38 -0.73
C ILE A 160 6.55 -15.56 -1.03
N PHE A 161 7.78 -15.51 -0.53
CA PHE A 161 8.83 -16.48 -0.85
C PHE A 161 9.26 -17.27 0.38
N SER A 162 9.70 -18.50 0.15
CA SER A 162 10.35 -19.33 1.17
C SER A 162 11.79 -19.64 0.76
N GLN A 163 12.61 -19.99 1.74
CA GLN A 163 14.02 -20.31 1.63
C GLN A 163 14.26 -21.81 1.92
N LEU A 164 15.44 -22.32 1.64
CA LEU A 164 15.77 -23.74 1.92
C LEU A 164 15.70 -24.04 3.40
N VAL A 165 16.22 -23.19 4.24
CA VAL A 165 16.17 -23.31 5.70
C VAL A 165 15.69 -21.98 6.32
N ARG A 166 15.25 -22.02 7.57
CA ARG A 166 14.86 -20.84 8.34
C ARG A 166 15.82 -20.66 9.51
N TYR A 167 16.32 -19.45 9.69
CA TYR A 167 17.07 -19.08 10.88
C TYR A 167 16.12 -18.66 12.02
N CYS A 168 16.30 -19.22 13.20
CA CYS A 168 15.58 -18.85 14.41
C CYS A 168 16.45 -17.88 15.22
N GLU A 169 16.03 -16.62 15.29
CA GLU A 169 16.78 -15.58 16.03
C GLU A 169 16.81 -15.83 17.54
N GLU A 170 15.80 -16.50 18.09
CA GLU A 170 15.67 -16.78 19.52
C GLU A 170 16.66 -17.86 20.00
N THR A 171 16.83 -18.91 19.20
CA THR A 171 17.70 -20.06 19.55
C THR A 171 19.06 -20.03 18.85
N GLY A 172 19.22 -19.21 17.82
CA GLY A 172 20.41 -19.18 16.95
C GLY A 172 20.53 -20.41 16.03
N GLU A 173 19.48 -21.20 15.91
CA GLU A 173 19.51 -22.46 15.15
C GLU A 173 18.91 -22.33 13.75
N PHE A 174 19.35 -23.19 12.84
CA PHE A 174 18.74 -23.37 11.54
C PHE A 174 17.71 -24.49 11.59
N LEU A 175 16.49 -24.15 11.16
CA LEU A 175 15.34 -25.05 11.15
C LEU A 175 14.98 -25.45 9.72
N PRO A 176 14.45 -26.68 9.51
CA PRO A 176 13.89 -27.08 8.23
C PRO A 176 12.86 -26.10 7.68
N ASN A 177 12.86 -25.89 6.34
CA ASN A 177 11.86 -25.11 5.63
C ASN A 177 11.57 -25.80 4.28
N LEU A 178 11.99 -25.29 3.13
CA LEU A 178 11.85 -26.01 1.85
C LEU A 178 12.72 -27.26 1.78
N ALA A 179 13.84 -27.28 2.48
CA ALA A 179 14.61 -28.49 2.75
C ALA A 179 14.22 -29.07 4.13
N HIS A 180 13.95 -30.36 4.18
CA HIS A 180 13.66 -31.07 5.44
C HIS A 180 14.94 -31.49 6.16
N ALA A 181 16.06 -31.66 5.41
CA ALA A 181 17.36 -32.04 5.93
C ALA A 181 18.48 -31.50 5.03
N TRP A 182 19.66 -31.39 5.57
CA TRP A 182 20.88 -31.03 4.83
C TRP A 182 22.10 -31.65 5.48
N GLU A 183 23.16 -31.78 4.68
CA GLU A 183 24.46 -32.25 5.12
C GLU A 183 25.58 -31.49 4.41
N HIS A 184 26.78 -31.55 4.96
CA HIS A 184 27.96 -30.96 4.34
C HIS A 184 29.21 -31.86 4.50
N SER A 185 30.17 -31.68 3.62
CA SER A 185 31.49 -32.31 3.77
C SER A 185 32.26 -31.73 4.97
N GLU A 186 33.19 -32.46 5.54
CA GLU A 186 34.03 -32.03 6.68
C GLU A 186 34.67 -30.67 6.46
N ASN A 187 35.17 -30.43 5.24
CA ASN A 187 35.79 -29.17 4.83
C ASN A 187 34.76 -28.09 4.37
N GLN A 188 33.45 -28.32 4.50
CA GLN A 188 32.39 -27.39 4.14
C GLN A 188 32.47 -26.83 2.70
N THR A 189 33.10 -27.56 1.77
CA THR A 189 33.14 -27.21 0.35
C THR A 189 32.02 -27.84 -0.46
N LYS A 190 31.26 -28.77 0.13
CA LYS A 190 30.11 -29.43 -0.47
C LYS A 190 28.95 -29.38 0.50
N TRP A 191 27.77 -28.90 0.04
CA TRP A 191 26.53 -28.91 0.78
C TRP A 191 25.44 -29.60 -0.04
N VAL A 192 24.67 -30.45 0.61
CA VAL A 192 23.55 -31.17 0.00
C VAL A 192 22.28 -30.87 0.79
N PHE A 193 21.21 -30.49 0.09
CA PHE A 193 19.89 -30.24 0.68
C PHE A 193 18.87 -31.22 0.11
N TYR A 194 18.09 -31.80 0.98
CA TYR A 194 17.01 -32.73 0.68
C TYR A 194 15.69 -31.98 0.80
N LEU A 195 15.00 -31.78 -0.35
CA LEU A 195 13.81 -30.93 -0.46
C LEU A 195 12.56 -31.69 0.01
N GLN A 196 11.61 -30.95 0.59
CA GLN A 196 10.27 -31.44 0.87
C GLN A 196 9.55 -31.73 -0.45
N LYS A 197 8.90 -32.89 -0.54
CA LYS A 197 8.04 -33.27 -1.68
C LYS A 197 6.67 -32.62 -1.57
N GLY A 198 6.04 -32.35 -2.72
CA GLY A 198 4.69 -31.78 -2.78
C GLY A 198 4.60 -30.30 -2.47
N VAL A 199 5.73 -29.58 -2.26
CA VAL A 199 5.74 -28.13 -2.13
C VAL A 199 5.33 -27.50 -3.45
N ARG A 200 4.34 -26.62 -3.45
CA ARG A 200 3.84 -25.93 -4.66
C ARG A 200 4.16 -24.47 -4.66
N PHE A 201 4.40 -23.94 -5.85
CA PHE A 201 4.41 -22.51 -6.10
C PHE A 201 2.98 -21.97 -6.18
N HIS A 202 2.80 -20.67 -6.04
CA HIS A 202 1.49 -19.99 -6.09
C HIS A 202 0.68 -20.25 -7.37
N HIS A 203 1.32 -20.67 -8.46
CA HIS A 203 0.66 -21.03 -9.72
C HIS A 203 0.38 -22.55 -9.84
N GLY A 204 0.61 -23.32 -8.78
CA GLY A 204 0.24 -24.72 -8.67
C GLY A 204 1.32 -25.73 -9.09
N LYS A 205 2.42 -25.29 -9.74
CA LYS A 205 3.53 -26.17 -10.12
C LYS A 205 4.28 -26.64 -8.87
N GLU A 206 4.63 -27.92 -8.84
CA GLU A 206 5.49 -28.48 -7.78
C GLU A 206 6.92 -27.98 -7.90
N MET A 207 7.53 -27.64 -6.77
CA MET A 207 8.92 -27.19 -6.67
C MET A 207 9.87 -28.38 -6.78
N THR A 208 10.92 -28.21 -7.53
CA THR A 208 12.00 -29.20 -7.69
C THR A 208 13.38 -28.59 -7.44
N ALA A 209 14.41 -29.43 -7.38
CA ALA A 209 15.80 -29.02 -7.24
C ALA A 209 16.28 -28.12 -8.42
N GLU A 210 15.67 -28.26 -9.61
CA GLU A 210 15.97 -27.37 -10.74
C GLU A 210 15.56 -25.94 -10.49
N ASP A 211 14.44 -25.72 -9.79
CA ASP A 211 13.98 -24.38 -9.41
C ASP A 211 14.95 -23.74 -8.39
N VAL A 212 15.54 -24.55 -7.50
CA VAL A 212 16.59 -24.11 -6.59
C VAL A 212 17.85 -23.70 -7.39
N CYS A 213 18.33 -24.56 -8.31
CA CYS A 213 19.46 -24.23 -9.17
C CYS A 213 19.24 -22.92 -9.93
N TYR A 214 18.06 -22.76 -10.53
CA TYR A 214 17.68 -21.53 -11.24
C TYR A 214 17.71 -20.31 -10.32
N SER A 215 17.14 -20.40 -9.11
CA SER A 215 17.05 -19.29 -8.16
C SER A 215 18.42 -18.77 -7.75
N PHE A 216 19.40 -19.63 -7.54
CA PHE A 216 20.75 -19.23 -7.21
C PHE A 216 21.50 -18.72 -8.46
N LEU A 217 21.46 -19.44 -9.57
CA LEU A 217 22.23 -19.07 -10.78
C LEU A 217 21.78 -17.75 -11.40
N ARG A 218 20.49 -17.35 -11.22
CA ARG A 218 19.97 -16.08 -11.74
C ARG A 218 20.66 -14.85 -11.17
N HIS A 219 21.23 -14.91 -9.96
CA HIS A 219 21.96 -13.80 -9.35
C HIS A 219 23.21 -13.41 -10.16
N LYS A 220 23.79 -14.32 -10.97
CA LYS A 220 24.92 -14.01 -11.87
C LYS A 220 24.52 -13.07 -13.01
N ASN A 221 23.26 -13.16 -13.44
CA ASN A 221 22.74 -12.48 -14.63
C ASN A 221 21.91 -11.23 -14.28
N THR A 222 21.86 -10.86 -13.01
CA THR A 222 21.12 -9.71 -12.52
C THR A 222 22.06 -8.80 -11.72
N SER A 223 21.76 -7.50 -11.65
CA SER A 223 22.45 -6.57 -10.74
C SER A 223 22.04 -6.83 -9.29
N SER A 224 22.19 -8.08 -8.85
CA SER A 224 21.74 -8.53 -7.54
C SER A 224 22.69 -8.05 -6.44
N PRO A 225 22.18 -7.48 -5.34
CA PRO A 225 22.98 -7.19 -4.15
C PRO A 225 23.53 -8.47 -3.50
N TYR A 226 23.07 -9.64 -3.91
CA TYR A 226 23.48 -10.95 -3.42
C TYR A 226 24.44 -11.68 -4.40
N SER A 227 24.90 -11.02 -5.48
CA SER A 227 25.80 -11.64 -6.47
C SER A 227 27.10 -12.20 -5.85
N TRP A 228 27.59 -11.56 -4.78
CA TRP A 228 28.75 -12.02 -4.00
C TRP A 228 28.60 -13.44 -3.43
N ILE A 229 27.34 -13.90 -3.17
CA ILE A 229 27.06 -15.27 -2.70
C ILE A 229 27.59 -16.31 -3.71
N LEU A 230 27.57 -15.95 -4.99
CA LEU A 230 27.93 -16.86 -6.07
C LEU A 230 29.43 -16.86 -6.41
N GLU A 231 30.21 -15.93 -5.87
CA GLU A 231 31.62 -15.80 -6.20
C GLU A 231 32.41 -17.07 -5.84
N ASP A 232 32.09 -17.67 -4.69
CA ASP A 232 32.74 -18.89 -4.22
C ASP A 232 31.98 -20.17 -4.61
N ILE A 233 30.78 -20.07 -5.19
CA ILE A 233 30.04 -21.23 -5.69
C ILE A 233 30.65 -21.66 -7.03
N ASN A 234 31.23 -22.85 -7.02
CA ASN A 234 31.78 -23.48 -8.23
C ASN A 234 30.66 -24.08 -9.09
N GLN A 235 29.73 -24.81 -8.45
CA GLN A 235 28.65 -25.54 -9.14
C GLN A 235 27.43 -25.66 -8.26
N VAL A 236 26.24 -25.59 -8.89
CA VAL A 236 24.95 -25.95 -8.29
C VAL A 236 24.31 -26.98 -9.22
N THR A 237 23.95 -28.14 -8.70
CA THR A 237 23.36 -29.23 -9.48
C THR A 237 22.15 -29.84 -8.80
N ALA A 238 21.29 -30.44 -9.61
CA ALA A 238 20.11 -31.20 -9.20
C ALA A 238 20.30 -32.68 -9.57
N PRO A 239 21.04 -33.49 -8.79
CA PRO A 239 21.27 -34.91 -9.11
C PRO A 239 19.96 -35.72 -9.03
N HIS A 240 18.96 -35.23 -8.32
CA HIS A 240 17.61 -35.81 -8.20
C HIS A 240 16.57 -34.68 -8.10
N PRO A 241 15.29 -34.88 -8.50
CA PRO A 241 14.26 -33.85 -8.40
C PRO A 241 14.09 -33.18 -7.04
N TYR A 242 14.47 -33.88 -5.95
CA TYR A 242 14.37 -33.38 -4.58
C TYR A 242 15.72 -33.33 -3.86
N THR A 243 16.82 -33.28 -4.61
CA THR A 243 18.17 -33.16 -4.03
C THR A 243 18.94 -32.09 -4.79
N VAL A 244 19.44 -31.09 -4.08
CA VAL A 244 20.30 -30.07 -4.65
C VAL A 244 21.67 -30.11 -3.99
N GLU A 245 22.72 -30.03 -4.80
CA GLU A 245 24.10 -30.03 -4.37
C GLU A 245 24.78 -28.71 -4.76
N PHE A 246 25.44 -28.10 -3.77
CA PHE A 246 26.27 -26.90 -3.95
C PHE A 246 27.72 -27.28 -3.73
N ARG A 247 28.59 -26.91 -4.66
CA ARG A 247 30.04 -27.06 -4.54
C ARG A 247 30.70 -25.70 -4.51
N PHE A 248 31.58 -25.49 -3.55
CA PHE A 248 32.34 -24.27 -3.33
C PHE A 248 33.80 -24.43 -3.68
N ARG A 249 34.47 -23.34 -4.09
CA ARG A 249 35.92 -23.27 -4.32
C ARG A 249 36.69 -23.24 -3.01
N LYS A 250 36.05 -22.74 -1.93
CA LYS A 250 36.64 -22.61 -0.60
C LYS A 250 35.61 -23.05 0.45
N PRO A 251 36.04 -23.37 1.68
CA PRO A 251 35.11 -23.64 2.79
C PRO A 251 34.09 -22.50 2.99
N CYS A 252 32.79 -22.83 3.12
CA CYS A 252 31.72 -21.87 3.31
C CYS A 252 30.91 -22.21 4.58
N SER A 253 31.42 -21.85 5.75
CA SER A 253 30.76 -22.12 7.04
C SER A 253 29.46 -21.32 7.26
N HIS A 254 29.33 -20.18 6.61
CA HIS A 254 28.15 -19.30 6.74
C HIS A 254 27.07 -19.57 5.68
N PHE A 255 27.16 -20.68 4.92
CA PHE A 255 26.23 -20.95 3.82
C PHE A 255 24.78 -21.08 4.30
N LEU A 256 24.51 -21.63 5.48
CA LEU A 256 23.16 -21.71 6.03
C LEU A 256 22.53 -20.32 6.25
N HIS A 257 23.31 -19.31 6.65
CA HIS A 257 22.82 -17.94 6.74
C HIS A 257 22.45 -17.36 5.37
N LEU A 258 23.21 -17.71 4.33
CA LEU A 258 22.91 -17.27 2.97
C LEU A 258 21.61 -17.88 2.45
N VAL A 259 21.44 -19.20 2.59
CA VAL A 259 20.24 -19.90 2.09
C VAL A 259 19.00 -19.66 2.95
N SER A 260 19.14 -19.10 4.16
CA SER A 260 18.03 -18.64 5.01
C SER A 260 17.68 -17.16 4.79
N SER A 261 18.54 -16.41 4.09
CA SER A 261 18.32 -15.01 3.77
C SER A 261 17.30 -14.83 2.64
N LEU A 262 16.84 -13.59 2.43
CA LEU A 262 15.93 -13.28 1.33
C LEU A 262 16.57 -13.55 -0.05
N GLY A 263 17.89 -13.39 -0.18
CA GLY A 263 18.63 -13.76 -1.39
C GLY A 263 18.61 -15.26 -1.69
N GLY A 264 18.35 -16.11 -0.69
CA GLY A 264 18.16 -17.57 -0.84
C GLY A 264 16.72 -17.97 -1.18
N SER A 265 15.82 -17.03 -1.51
CA SER A 265 14.42 -17.31 -1.88
C SER A 265 14.32 -18.12 -3.17
N ILE A 266 13.42 -19.11 -3.18
CA ILE A 266 13.23 -20.00 -4.32
C ILE A 266 12.10 -19.52 -5.21
N LEU A 267 12.40 -19.44 -6.52
CA LEU A 267 11.50 -19.00 -7.59
C LEU A 267 11.36 -20.11 -8.64
N PRO A 268 10.22 -20.16 -9.38
CA PRO A 268 10.05 -21.16 -10.43
C PRO A 268 10.95 -20.90 -11.64
N LYS A 269 11.60 -21.95 -12.15
CA LYS A 269 12.50 -21.92 -13.33
C LYS A 269 11.77 -21.52 -14.62
N ASP A 270 10.49 -21.84 -14.75
CA ASP A 270 9.68 -21.53 -15.93
C ASP A 270 9.40 -20.04 -16.13
N ASN A 271 9.95 -19.21 -15.22
CA ASN A 271 9.96 -17.74 -15.32
C ASN A 271 8.58 -17.13 -15.53
N ALA A 272 7.53 -17.74 -14.92
CA ALA A 272 6.19 -17.16 -14.86
C ALA A 272 6.19 -15.75 -14.22
N SER A 273 7.27 -15.36 -13.55
CA SER A 273 7.51 -14.04 -12.96
C SER A 273 7.85 -12.90 -13.94
N LYS A 274 7.88 -13.14 -15.26
CA LYS A 274 7.89 -12.03 -16.26
C LYS A 274 6.60 -11.19 -16.22
N LYS A 275 5.57 -11.67 -15.55
CA LYS A 275 4.39 -10.89 -15.21
C LYS A 275 4.69 -10.02 -13.97
N ALA A 276 4.06 -8.87 -13.88
CA ALA A 276 4.18 -7.94 -12.74
C ALA A 276 3.82 -8.56 -11.36
N ILE A 277 3.35 -9.81 -11.35
CA ILE A 277 2.93 -10.56 -10.15
C ILE A 277 4.03 -11.58 -9.82
N PRO A 278 4.70 -11.45 -8.65
CA PRO A 278 5.71 -12.40 -8.20
C PRO A 278 5.09 -13.75 -7.81
N ILE A 279 5.82 -14.84 -8.09
CA ILE A 279 5.40 -16.21 -7.78
C ILE A 279 6.46 -16.83 -6.87
N GLY A 280 6.03 -17.22 -5.68
CA GLY A 280 6.84 -17.90 -4.67
C GLY A 280 6.15 -19.14 -4.12
N THR A 281 6.67 -19.65 -3.02
CA THR A 281 6.16 -20.79 -2.24
C THR A 281 5.70 -20.38 -0.84
N GLY A 282 5.64 -19.07 -0.56
CA GLY A 282 5.30 -18.54 0.75
C GLY A 282 3.82 -18.64 1.10
N PRO A 283 3.45 -18.25 2.34
CA PRO A 283 2.08 -18.37 2.85
C PRO A 283 1.07 -17.46 2.15
N TYR A 284 1.51 -16.44 1.43
CA TYR A 284 0.65 -15.51 0.70
C TYR A 284 1.07 -15.39 -0.76
N LYS A 285 0.08 -15.38 -1.65
CA LYS A 285 0.24 -15.07 -3.07
C LYS A 285 -0.19 -13.64 -3.38
N VAL A 286 0.50 -12.98 -4.28
CA VAL A 286 0.11 -11.66 -4.78
C VAL A 286 -1.05 -11.85 -5.77
N VAL A 287 -2.17 -11.17 -5.52
CA VAL A 287 -3.34 -11.17 -6.41
C VAL A 287 -3.50 -9.86 -7.17
N ALA A 288 -2.97 -8.76 -6.62
CA ALA A 288 -2.89 -7.47 -7.29
C ALA A 288 -1.63 -6.72 -6.85
N ASN A 289 -0.93 -6.10 -7.81
CA ASN A 289 0.14 -5.14 -7.54
C ASN A 289 0.03 -4.00 -8.55
N THR A 290 -0.60 -2.92 -8.14
CA THR A 290 -0.88 -1.73 -8.96
C THR A 290 -0.17 -0.51 -8.37
N LYS A 291 -0.36 0.65 -8.98
CA LYS A 291 0.13 1.93 -8.43
C LYS A 291 -0.66 2.36 -7.19
N GLU A 292 -1.87 1.84 -7.02
CA GLU A 292 -2.82 2.21 -5.96
C GLU A 292 -2.80 1.22 -4.79
N LYS A 293 -2.56 -0.08 -5.07
CA LYS A 293 -2.58 -1.12 -4.04
C LYS A 293 -1.75 -2.35 -4.35
N LEU A 294 -1.27 -3.00 -3.29
CA LEU A 294 -0.78 -4.39 -3.28
C LEU A 294 -1.75 -5.23 -2.45
N THR A 295 -2.25 -6.32 -3.03
CA THR A 295 -3.12 -7.28 -2.32
C THR A 295 -2.47 -8.64 -2.31
N LEU A 296 -2.34 -9.20 -1.10
CA LEU A 296 -1.87 -10.54 -0.83
C LEU A 296 -3.06 -11.38 -0.36
N SER A 297 -3.27 -12.55 -0.93
CA SER A 297 -4.26 -13.54 -0.49
C SER A 297 -3.55 -14.77 0.06
N VAL A 298 -4.13 -15.40 1.08
CA VAL A 298 -3.59 -16.63 1.65
C VAL A 298 -3.41 -17.69 0.56
N PHE A 299 -2.32 -18.43 0.64
CA PHE A 299 -2.07 -19.58 -0.24
C PHE A 299 -2.51 -20.87 0.49
N HIS A 300 -3.66 -21.41 0.08
CA HIS A 300 -4.27 -22.57 0.75
C HIS A 300 -3.42 -23.86 0.69
N GLU A 301 -2.58 -24.00 -0.36
CA GLU A 301 -1.66 -25.14 -0.53
C GLU A 301 -0.29 -24.87 0.09
N TYR A 302 -0.19 -23.91 1.03
CA TYR A 302 1.07 -23.64 1.72
C TYR A 302 1.51 -24.87 2.52
N PHE A 303 2.74 -25.28 2.35
CA PHE A 303 3.30 -26.54 2.88
C PHE A 303 3.54 -26.56 4.40
N LEU A 304 3.42 -25.42 5.08
CA LEU A 304 3.47 -25.30 6.55
C LEU A 304 2.11 -24.87 7.09
N ARG A 305 2.11 -24.35 8.32
CA ARG A 305 0.89 -23.88 8.98
C ARG A 305 0.27 -22.69 8.24
N ARG A 306 -1.01 -22.81 7.89
CA ARG A 306 -1.80 -21.74 7.27
C ARG A 306 -1.83 -20.51 8.18
N PRO A 307 -1.61 -19.30 7.63
CA PRO A 307 -1.81 -18.04 8.35
C PRO A 307 -3.26 -17.83 8.77
N PHE A 308 -3.46 -17.01 9.80
CA PHE A 308 -4.80 -16.64 10.27
C PHE A 308 -5.51 -15.67 9.31
N LEU A 309 -4.77 -14.68 8.77
CA LEU A 309 -5.35 -13.69 7.86
C LEU A 309 -5.56 -14.27 6.46
N GLU A 310 -6.75 -14.07 5.91
CA GLU A 310 -7.10 -14.46 4.53
C GLU A 310 -6.53 -13.50 3.49
N GLU A 311 -6.50 -12.19 3.82
CA GLU A 311 -6.07 -11.16 2.92
C GLU A 311 -5.29 -10.06 3.65
N ILE A 312 -4.27 -9.54 2.99
CA ILE A 312 -3.51 -8.35 3.41
C ILE A 312 -3.49 -7.39 2.23
N SER A 313 -4.06 -6.19 2.40
CA SER A 313 -4.09 -5.15 1.38
C SER A 313 -3.34 -3.90 1.84
N LEU A 314 -2.34 -3.47 1.05
CA LEU A 314 -1.63 -2.21 1.23
C LEU A 314 -2.16 -1.21 0.21
N TYR A 315 -2.66 -0.08 0.68
CA TYR A 315 -3.10 1.04 -0.15
C TYR A 315 -2.01 2.11 -0.21
N PHE A 316 -1.69 2.57 -1.42
CA PHE A 316 -0.60 3.50 -1.65
C PHE A 316 -1.09 4.93 -1.75
N PHE A 317 -0.51 5.83 -0.94
CA PHE A 317 -0.84 7.25 -0.88
C PHE A 317 0.42 8.12 -1.06
N PRO A 318 1.03 8.16 -2.26
CA PRO A 318 2.32 8.83 -2.45
C PRO A 318 2.30 10.32 -2.08
N LYS A 319 1.19 11.01 -2.33
CA LYS A 319 1.04 12.44 -2.06
C LYS A 319 0.88 12.79 -0.59
N LEU A 320 0.48 11.84 0.26
CA LEU A 320 0.41 12.08 1.70
C LEU A 320 1.80 12.20 2.33
N TYR A 321 2.84 11.65 1.68
CA TYR A 321 4.20 11.67 2.21
C TYR A 321 4.98 12.94 1.84
N ASP A 322 4.68 13.55 0.69
CA ASP A 322 5.33 14.80 0.24
C ASP A 322 4.92 15.99 1.09
N ASN A 323 3.79 15.94 1.77
CA ASN A 323 3.40 16.88 2.80
C ASN A 323 3.87 16.35 4.16
N THR A 324 4.57 17.14 4.93
CA THR A 324 5.16 16.99 6.29
C THR A 324 4.33 16.17 7.31
N MET A 325 3.14 15.73 6.94
CA MET A 325 2.07 15.16 7.73
C MET A 325 2.31 13.73 8.21
N LEU A 326 2.94 12.88 7.41
CA LEU A 326 3.21 11.49 7.82
C LEU A 326 4.32 11.36 8.86
N ARG A 327 5.19 12.35 8.99
CA ARG A 327 6.19 12.39 10.06
C ARG A 327 5.54 12.44 11.47
N LEU A 328 4.32 12.96 11.55
CA LEU A 328 3.59 13.16 12.82
C LEU A 328 2.66 11.99 13.18
N LEU A 329 2.42 11.02 12.27
CA LEU A 329 1.62 9.82 12.54
C LEU A 329 2.48 8.62 12.98
N ILE A 330 3.81 8.73 12.84
CA ILE A 330 4.79 7.67 13.16
C ILE A 330 5.63 8.05 14.41
N SER A 331 5.52 9.28 14.89
CA SER A 331 6.06 9.72 16.18
C SER A 331 5.01 9.57 17.29
#